data_99c987c8ea9e1bbbeedcf0cc16857ca5
#
_entry.id   99c987c8ea9e1bbbeedcf0cc16857ca5
#
_cell.length_a   1.000
_cell.length_b   1.000
_cell.length_c   1.000
_cell.angle_alpha   90.00
_cell.angle_beta   90.00
_cell.angle_gamma   90.00
#
_symmetry.space_group_name_H-M   'P 1'
#
loop_
_entity.id
_entity.type
_entity.pdbx_description
1 polymer ?
#
loop_
_entity_poly.entity_id
_entity_poly.type
_entity_poly.pdbx_seq_one_letter_code
_entity_poly.pdbx_strand_id
1 'polypeptide(L)'
;MQIELEDSRPTAAHCDAKTITVTLADGRSVTTPLWWYPLLLSASPAARARIELMPMGMHWPEIDEDISVASMLRGAKASGARPPGQ
;
A
#
# COMPACT_ATOMS: atom_id res chain seq x y z
N MET A 1 16.95 6.48 20.30
CA MET A 1 15.80 7.20 19.82
C MET A 1 14.65 6.26 19.50
N GLN A 2 13.48 6.65 19.84
CA GLN A 2 12.30 5.80 19.68
C GLN A 2 11.47 6.30 18.51
N ILE A 3 11.03 5.36 17.65
CA ILE A 3 10.15 5.71 16.55
C ILE A 3 8.71 5.60 17.03
N GLU A 4 7.97 6.69 16.90
CA GLU A 4 6.56 6.70 17.26
C GLU A 4 5.73 6.05 16.17
N LEU A 5 4.72 5.28 16.55
CA LEU A 5 3.80 4.69 15.58
C LEU A 5 3.09 5.77 14.75
N GLU A 6 2.79 6.90 15.38
CA GLU A 6 2.14 7.99 14.67
C GLU A 6 2.97 8.53 13.53
N ASP A 7 4.30 8.46 13.62
CA ASP A 7 5.18 8.95 12.56
C ASP A 7 5.04 8.13 11.29
N SER A 8 4.65 6.88 11.41
CA SER A 8 4.45 5.99 10.27
C SER A 8 2.98 5.87 9.86
N ARG A 9 2.09 6.67 10.45
CA ARG A 9 0.68 6.62 10.10
C ARG A 9 0.48 7.15 8.68
N PRO A 10 -0.29 6.46 7.84
CA PRO A 10 -0.58 6.97 6.51
C PRO A 10 -1.52 8.17 6.58
N THR A 11 -1.19 9.23 5.86
CA THR A 11 -2.02 10.43 5.76
C THR A 11 -2.60 10.61 4.37
N ALA A 12 -2.04 9.95 3.37
CA ALA A 12 -2.56 9.94 2.01
C ALA A 12 -2.03 8.71 1.30
N ALA A 13 -2.78 8.22 0.34
CA ALA A 13 -2.35 7.09 -0.48
C ALA A 13 -3.02 7.18 -1.84
N HIS A 14 -2.32 6.75 -2.86
CA HIS A 14 -2.89 6.66 -4.20
C HIS A 14 -2.20 5.56 -5.00
N CYS A 15 -2.94 5.01 -5.96
CA CYS A 15 -2.42 4.03 -6.90
C CYS A 15 -2.43 4.62 -8.29
N ASP A 16 -1.40 4.34 -9.06
CA ASP A 16 -1.46 4.50 -10.51
C ASP A 16 -1.50 3.10 -11.15
N ALA A 17 -1.19 3.00 -12.45
CA ALA A 17 -1.27 1.70 -13.13
C ALA A 17 -0.20 0.72 -12.69
N LYS A 18 0.87 1.19 -12.03
CA LYS A 18 2.05 0.36 -11.76
C LYS A 18 2.49 0.37 -10.31
N THR A 19 2.12 1.41 -9.54
CA THR A 19 2.63 1.58 -8.18
C THR A 19 1.55 2.03 -7.23
N ILE A 20 1.82 1.86 -5.95
CA ILE A 20 1.08 2.51 -4.88
C ILE A 20 2.05 3.40 -4.10
N THR A 21 1.64 4.64 -3.84
CA THR A 21 2.43 5.60 -3.07
C THR A 21 1.65 6.00 -1.84
N VAL A 22 2.31 5.95 -0.69
CA VAL A 22 1.71 6.28 0.61
C VAL A 22 2.54 7.38 1.25
N THR A 23 1.88 8.45 1.68
CA THR A 23 2.52 9.54 2.42
C THR A 23 2.29 9.30 3.90
N LEU A 24 3.34 9.44 4.69
CA LEU A 24 3.30 9.19 6.13
C LEU A 24 3.24 10.48 6.91
N ALA A 25 2.81 10.39 8.16
CA ALA A 25 2.62 11.55 9.03
C ALA A 25 3.89 12.36 9.23
N ASP A 26 5.07 11.72 9.16
CA ASP A 26 6.34 12.43 9.32
C ASP A 26 6.84 13.07 8.03
N GLY A 27 6.07 13.02 6.95
CA GLY A 27 6.42 13.64 5.68
C GLY A 27 7.12 12.73 4.69
N ARG A 28 7.53 11.53 5.10
CA ARG A 28 8.11 10.57 4.18
C ARG A 28 7.04 9.98 3.29
N SER A 29 7.45 9.50 2.12
CA SER A 29 6.58 8.71 1.25
C SER A 29 7.24 7.38 0.97
N VAL A 30 6.42 6.35 0.80
CA VAL A 30 6.90 5.05 0.37
C VAL A 30 6.11 4.62 -0.86
N THR A 31 6.83 4.15 -1.87
CA THR A 31 6.23 3.70 -3.13
C THR A 31 6.65 2.26 -3.37
N THR A 32 5.68 1.40 -3.64
CA THR A 32 5.95 0.01 -3.94
C THR A 32 5.22 -0.40 -5.23
N PRO A 33 5.74 -1.41 -5.95
CA PRO A 33 5.08 -1.86 -7.17
C PRO A 33 3.75 -2.54 -6.87
N LEU A 34 2.76 -2.35 -7.74
CA LEU A 34 1.47 -3.03 -7.61
C LEU A 34 1.60 -4.54 -7.73
N TRP A 35 2.60 -5.04 -8.46
CA TRP A 35 2.73 -6.49 -8.62
C TRP A 35 3.06 -7.20 -7.30
N TRP A 36 3.48 -6.45 -6.28
CA TRP A 36 3.65 -7.02 -4.93
C TRP A 36 2.31 -7.48 -4.34
N TYR A 37 1.20 -6.94 -4.87
CA TYR A 37 -0.15 -7.18 -4.33
C TYR A 37 -1.07 -7.62 -5.46
N PRO A 38 -1.13 -8.94 -5.77
CA PRO A 38 -1.89 -9.42 -6.94
C PRO A 38 -3.35 -9.00 -6.97
N LEU A 39 -4.03 -8.96 -5.82
CA LEU A 39 -5.43 -8.53 -5.78
C LEU A 39 -5.58 -7.09 -6.21
N LEU A 40 -4.64 -6.24 -5.79
CA LEU A 40 -4.66 -4.83 -6.13
C LEU A 40 -4.30 -4.64 -7.60
N LEU A 41 -3.32 -5.39 -8.09
CA LEU A 41 -2.92 -5.33 -9.49
C LEU A 41 -4.06 -5.70 -10.42
N SER A 42 -4.86 -6.70 -10.04
CA SER A 42 -6.00 -7.17 -10.86
C SER A 42 -7.23 -6.29 -10.73
N ALA A 43 -7.26 -5.36 -9.78
CA ALA A 43 -8.44 -4.56 -9.53
C ALA A 43 -8.63 -3.50 -10.61
N SER A 44 -9.88 -3.04 -10.77
CA SER A 44 -10.16 -1.92 -11.66
C SER A 44 -9.53 -0.65 -11.11
N PRO A 45 -9.29 0.36 -11.97
CA PRO A 45 -8.83 1.66 -11.47
C PRO A 45 -9.75 2.27 -10.42
N ALA A 46 -11.07 2.09 -10.58
CA ALA A 46 -12.02 2.60 -9.61
C ALA A 46 -11.88 1.92 -8.25
N ALA A 47 -11.70 0.59 -8.25
CA ALA A 47 -11.51 -0.14 -7.00
C ALA A 47 -10.19 0.24 -6.34
N ARG A 48 -9.13 0.43 -7.12
CA ARG A 48 -7.84 0.88 -6.57
C ARG A 48 -7.90 2.27 -5.97
N ALA A 49 -8.78 3.12 -6.47
CA ALA A 49 -8.93 4.48 -5.96
C ALA A 49 -9.71 4.53 -4.64
N ARG A 50 -10.44 3.48 -4.30
CA ARG A 50 -11.21 3.45 -3.06
C ARG A 50 -10.36 2.91 -1.93
N ILE A 51 -9.66 3.81 -1.27
CA ILE A 51 -8.70 3.49 -0.22
C ILE A 51 -9.20 4.08 1.10
N GLU A 52 -9.29 3.26 2.12
CA GLU A 52 -9.59 3.71 3.47
C GLU A 52 -8.29 3.74 4.26
N LEU A 53 -7.92 4.91 4.77
CA LEU A 53 -6.73 5.05 5.58
C LEU A 53 -7.03 4.55 7.00
N MET A 54 -6.14 3.70 7.50
CA MET A 54 -6.22 3.13 8.84
C MET A 54 -5.02 3.60 9.64
N PRO A 55 -5.03 3.48 10.98
CA PRO A 55 -3.89 3.96 11.76
C PRO A 55 -2.55 3.37 11.36
N MET A 56 -2.53 2.13 10.87
CA MET A 56 -1.28 1.46 10.56
C MET A 56 -1.18 0.99 9.11
N GLY A 57 -2.15 1.35 8.26
CA GLY A 57 -2.12 0.90 6.88
C GLY A 57 -3.31 1.38 6.08
N MET A 58 -3.64 0.63 5.06
CA MET A 58 -4.70 0.96 4.12
C MET A 58 -5.59 -0.26 3.89
N HIS A 59 -6.88 0.00 3.67
CA HIS A 59 -7.87 -1.03 3.35
C HIS A 59 -8.57 -0.66 2.05
N TRP A 60 -8.73 -1.65 1.16
CA TRP A 60 -9.48 -1.51 -0.08
C TRP A 60 -10.78 -2.30 0.05
N PRO A 61 -11.92 -1.64 0.31
CA PRO A 61 -13.15 -2.38 0.61
C PRO A 61 -13.71 -3.17 -0.57
N GLU A 62 -13.44 -2.76 -1.80
CA GLU A 62 -14.02 -3.45 -2.96
C GLU A 62 -13.34 -4.78 -3.27
N ILE A 63 -12.13 -4.98 -2.81
CA ILE A 63 -11.38 -6.21 -3.05
C ILE A 63 -10.96 -6.89 -1.75
N ASP A 64 -11.39 -6.33 -0.63
CA ASP A 64 -11.08 -6.86 0.70
C ASP A 64 -9.57 -7.05 0.91
N GLU A 65 -8.79 -6.03 0.53
CA GLU A 65 -7.34 -6.07 0.67
C GLU A 65 -6.90 -5.12 1.77
N ASP A 66 -5.92 -5.55 2.56
CA ASP A 66 -5.30 -4.73 3.60
C ASP A 66 -3.79 -4.75 3.39
N ILE A 67 -3.18 -3.57 3.46
CA ILE A 67 -1.73 -3.45 3.37
C ILE A 67 -1.27 -2.56 4.52
N SER A 68 -0.32 -3.06 5.32
CA SER A 68 0.23 -2.25 6.40
C SER A 68 1.44 -1.46 5.90
N VAL A 69 1.65 -0.28 6.49
CA VAL A 69 2.84 0.51 6.21
C VAL A 69 4.09 -0.28 6.56
N ALA A 70 4.06 -1.00 7.70
CA ALA A 70 5.21 -1.80 8.12
C ALA A 70 5.59 -2.84 7.07
N SER A 71 4.60 -3.50 6.45
CA SER A 71 4.91 -4.50 5.42
C SER A 71 5.54 -3.86 4.19
N MET A 72 5.10 -2.68 3.80
CA MET A 72 5.70 -1.96 2.68
C MET A 72 7.15 -1.60 2.97
N LEU A 73 7.41 -1.10 4.17
CA LEU A 73 8.75 -0.66 4.55
C LEU A 73 9.74 -1.83 4.62
N ARG A 74 9.26 -3.02 5.00
CA ARG A 74 10.16 -4.18 5.10
C ARG A 74 10.22 -4.98 3.79
N GLY A 75 9.50 -4.56 2.76
CA GLY A 75 9.54 -5.22 1.47
C GLY A 75 8.76 -6.53 1.40
N ALA A 76 7.82 -6.73 2.30
CA ALA A 76 6.99 -7.94 2.29
C ALA A 76 6.00 -7.90 1.13
N LYS A 77 5.93 -8.99 0.39
CA LYS A 77 5.04 -9.12 -0.76
C LYS A 77 3.90 -10.05 -0.42
N ALA A 78 2.74 -9.80 -1.01
CA ALA A 78 1.59 -10.67 -0.81
C ALA A 78 1.83 -12.04 -1.46
N SER A 79 1.12 -13.03 -0.95
CA SER A 79 1.17 -14.37 -1.51
C SER A 79 0.77 -14.34 -3.00
N GLY A 80 1.54 -15.02 -3.84
CA GLY A 80 1.27 -15.07 -5.27
C GLY A 80 1.87 -13.93 -6.08
N ALA A 81 2.59 -13.01 -5.44
CA ALA A 81 3.22 -11.90 -6.15
C ALA A 81 4.27 -12.42 -7.14
N ARG A 82 4.26 -11.86 -8.36
CA ARG A 82 5.20 -12.22 -9.40
C ARG A 82 5.67 -10.97 -10.13
N PRO A 83 6.97 -10.80 -10.35
CA PRO A 83 7.46 -9.69 -11.15
C PRO A 83 6.90 -9.74 -12.57
N PRO A 84 6.68 -8.59 -13.22
CA PRO A 84 6.24 -8.59 -14.63
C PRO A 84 7.25 -9.30 -15.50
N GLY A 85 6.76 -10.05 -16.49
CA GLY A 85 7.62 -10.77 -17.43
C GLY A 85 8.15 -12.10 -16.94
N GLN A 86 7.71 -12.54 -15.77
CA GLN A 86 8.13 -13.83 -15.21
C GLN A 86 7.11 -14.91 -15.49
#